data_b82cd40a6a4f709b54f375556502f9f3
#
_entry.id   b82cd40a6a4f709b54f375556502f9f3
#
_cell.length_a   1.000
_cell.length_b   1.000
_cell.length_c   1.000
_cell.angle_alpha   90.00
_cell.angle_beta   90.00
_cell.angle_gamma   90.00
#
_symmetry.space_group_name_H-M   'P 1'
#
loop_
_entity.id
_entity.type
_entity.pdbx_description
1 polymer ?
#
loop_
_entity_poly.entity_id
_entity_poly.type
_entity_poly.pdbx_seq_one_letter_code
_entity_poly.pdbx_strand_id
1 'polypeptide(L)'
;MDHRDHVDLIRAGVAGTGRRWLELGAGEGAFTLALADLLGPGAGILALDRDAGSLRRLADELARRFPDRDVRVRVGDFRDPLPEGPFDGVLAANSLHFVTDPVDVLRRVAATISPGGRLIVVEYDADRGNPWVPHPFSSRRFAAIAAAAGFSGVREIGRVPSRFLGAIYAAVAEPPAEPPIEPPAEPAGAAPPAESAGAAPPAGAAPQD
;
A
#
# COMPACT_ATOMS: atom_id res chain seq x y z
N MET A 1 -9.24 -9.91 -18.97
CA MET A 1 -10.33 -9.08 -18.39
C MET A 1 -10.40 -7.79 -19.18
N ASP A 2 -11.58 -7.34 -19.50
CA ASP A 2 -11.82 -6.02 -20.07
C ASP A 2 -12.13 -4.99 -18.97
N HIS A 3 -12.41 -3.73 -19.36
CA HIS A 3 -12.70 -2.67 -18.40
C HIS A 3 -13.95 -2.97 -17.54
N ARG A 4 -14.97 -3.56 -18.14
CA ARG A 4 -16.22 -3.89 -17.43
C ARG A 4 -15.97 -4.97 -16.37
N ASP A 5 -15.14 -5.96 -16.69
CA ASP A 5 -14.76 -7.00 -15.72
C ASP A 5 -14.05 -6.39 -14.49
N HIS A 6 -13.14 -5.41 -14.72
CA HIS A 6 -12.46 -4.71 -13.62
C HIS A 6 -13.44 -3.93 -12.75
N VAL A 7 -14.37 -3.20 -13.37
CA VAL A 7 -15.43 -2.44 -12.68
C VAL A 7 -16.31 -3.37 -11.85
N ASP A 8 -16.82 -4.45 -12.45
CA ASP A 8 -17.73 -5.36 -11.77
C ASP A 8 -17.05 -6.09 -10.61
N LEU A 9 -15.77 -6.44 -10.75
CA LEU A 9 -14.99 -7.14 -9.75
C LEU A 9 -14.83 -6.34 -8.44
N ILE A 10 -14.68 -5.01 -8.52
CA ILE A 10 -14.45 -4.15 -7.34
C ILE A 10 -15.67 -3.34 -6.92
N ARG A 11 -16.76 -3.34 -7.69
CA ARG A 11 -17.96 -2.53 -7.46
C ARG A 11 -18.51 -2.63 -6.04
N ALA A 12 -18.68 -3.85 -5.54
CA ALA A 12 -19.21 -4.09 -4.19
C ALA A 12 -18.27 -3.58 -3.08
N GLY A 13 -16.98 -3.49 -3.37
CA GLY A 13 -15.99 -2.95 -2.46
C GLY A 13 -15.95 -1.42 -2.43
N VAL A 14 -16.28 -0.77 -3.54
CA VAL A 14 -16.31 0.70 -3.65
C VAL A 14 -17.64 1.28 -3.17
N ALA A 15 -18.73 0.54 -3.29
CA ALA A 15 -20.07 1.01 -2.93
C ALA A 15 -20.17 1.44 -1.46
N GLY A 16 -20.72 2.65 -1.23
CA GLY A 16 -20.95 3.20 0.10
C GLY A 16 -19.71 3.69 0.83
N THR A 17 -18.56 3.81 0.14
CA THR A 17 -17.34 4.42 0.70
C THR A 17 -17.30 5.92 0.42
N GLY A 18 -16.37 6.62 1.08
CA GLY A 18 -16.03 8.00 0.72
C GLY A 18 -15.29 8.08 -0.61
N ARG A 19 -14.77 9.25 -0.93
CA ARG A 19 -14.34 9.61 -2.27
C ARG A 19 -12.83 9.78 -2.43
N ARG A 20 -12.05 9.58 -1.37
CA ARG A 20 -10.59 9.74 -1.40
C ARG A 20 -9.91 8.38 -1.36
N TRP A 21 -9.26 8.02 -2.45
CA TRP A 21 -8.71 6.68 -2.64
C TRP A 21 -7.21 6.70 -2.95
N LEU A 22 -6.52 5.67 -2.49
CA LEU A 22 -5.14 5.34 -2.85
C LEU A 22 -5.14 4.00 -3.60
N GLU A 23 -4.41 3.93 -4.71
CA GLU A 23 -4.13 2.66 -5.38
C GLU A 23 -2.64 2.34 -5.33
N LEU A 24 -2.30 1.11 -4.94
CA LEU A 24 -0.95 0.60 -4.79
C LEU A 24 -0.59 -0.31 -5.98
N GLY A 25 0.43 0.08 -6.75
CA GLY A 25 0.84 -0.67 -7.94
C GLY A 25 -0.15 -0.48 -9.10
N ALA A 26 -0.45 0.76 -9.45
CA ALA A 26 -1.46 1.11 -10.44
C ALA A 26 -1.13 0.62 -11.87
N GLY A 27 0.17 0.44 -12.19
CA GLY A 27 0.60 0.04 -13.52
C GLY A 27 0.08 0.97 -14.62
N GLU A 28 -0.47 0.39 -15.67
CA GLU A 28 -1.10 1.13 -16.78
C GLU A 28 -2.56 1.54 -16.48
N GLY A 29 -3.05 1.28 -15.25
CA GLY A 29 -4.29 1.84 -14.74
C GLY A 29 -5.56 1.02 -15.00
N ALA A 30 -5.47 -0.27 -15.23
CA ALA A 30 -6.65 -1.11 -15.45
C ALA A 30 -7.69 -0.94 -14.32
N PHE A 31 -7.25 -0.93 -13.07
CA PHE A 31 -8.11 -0.73 -11.92
C PHE A 31 -8.27 0.74 -11.52
N THR A 32 -7.29 1.61 -11.79
CA THR A 32 -7.45 3.08 -11.63
C THR A 32 -8.63 3.59 -12.45
N LEU A 33 -8.73 3.17 -13.72
CA LEU A 33 -9.83 3.54 -14.61
C LEU A 33 -11.18 2.99 -14.12
N ALA A 34 -11.20 1.74 -13.61
CA ALA A 34 -12.39 1.15 -13.02
C ALA A 34 -12.83 1.90 -11.75
N LEU A 35 -11.88 2.30 -10.92
CA LEU A 35 -12.13 3.09 -9.70
C LEU A 35 -12.66 4.50 -10.05
N ALA A 36 -12.07 5.16 -11.07
CA ALA A 36 -12.52 6.46 -11.57
C ALA A 36 -13.96 6.42 -12.13
N ASP A 37 -14.31 5.33 -12.78
CA ASP A 37 -15.68 5.09 -13.30
C ASP A 37 -16.67 4.93 -12.13
N LEU A 38 -16.36 4.09 -11.14
CA LEU A 38 -17.24 3.80 -10.00
C LEU A 38 -17.45 4.99 -9.06
N LEU A 39 -16.40 5.75 -8.80
CA LEU A 39 -16.45 6.88 -7.87
C LEU A 39 -17.09 8.12 -8.48
N GLY A 40 -17.05 8.25 -9.81
CA GLY A 40 -17.62 9.39 -10.51
C GLY A 40 -16.91 10.73 -10.26
N PRO A 41 -17.51 11.86 -10.71
CA PRO A 41 -16.95 13.21 -10.54
C PRO A 41 -16.76 13.60 -9.09
N GLY A 42 -15.69 14.38 -8.81
CA GLY A 42 -15.39 14.94 -7.49
C GLY A 42 -14.76 13.94 -6.51
N ALA A 43 -14.40 12.74 -6.95
CA ALA A 43 -13.55 11.82 -6.20
C ALA A 43 -12.09 12.10 -6.48
N GLY A 44 -11.24 11.98 -5.46
CA GLY A 44 -9.79 12.07 -5.56
C GLY A 44 -9.15 10.70 -5.50
N ILE A 45 -8.38 10.34 -6.52
CA ILE A 45 -7.62 9.09 -6.57
C ILE A 45 -6.14 9.43 -6.66
N LEU A 46 -5.34 8.81 -5.79
CA LEU A 46 -3.88 8.83 -5.87
C LEU A 46 -3.40 7.46 -6.35
N ALA A 47 -2.91 7.39 -7.58
CA ALA A 47 -2.38 6.17 -8.18
C ALA A 47 -0.86 6.11 -8.01
N LEU A 48 -0.37 5.14 -7.23
CA LEU A 48 1.06 4.95 -6.93
C LEU A 48 1.60 3.76 -7.72
N ASP A 49 2.70 3.96 -8.43
CA ASP A 49 3.47 2.89 -9.06
C ASP A 49 4.96 3.27 -9.16
N ARG A 50 5.83 2.27 -9.14
CA ARG A 50 7.28 2.50 -9.32
C ARG A 50 7.69 2.75 -10.77
N ASP A 51 6.89 2.31 -11.74
CA ASP A 51 7.15 2.46 -13.17
C ASP A 51 6.57 3.78 -13.72
N ALA A 52 7.44 4.77 -13.88
CA ALA A 52 7.07 6.07 -14.44
C ALA A 52 6.54 5.97 -15.88
N GLY A 53 6.92 4.94 -16.64
CA GLY A 53 6.44 4.72 -18.01
C GLY A 53 4.97 4.30 -18.01
N SER A 54 4.61 3.35 -17.16
CA SER A 54 3.23 2.92 -16.96
C SER A 54 2.35 4.06 -16.47
N LEU A 55 2.81 4.85 -15.51
CA LEU A 55 2.06 6.02 -15.01
C LEU A 55 1.84 7.10 -16.07
N ARG A 56 2.79 7.32 -17.00
CA ARG A 56 2.55 8.23 -18.12
C ARG A 56 1.42 7.74 -19.02
N ARG A 57 1.42 6.44 -19.39
CA ARG A 57 0.34 5.84 -20.18
C ARG A 57 -1.00 5.93 -19.46
N LEU A 58 -1.02 5.70 -18.15
CA LEU A 58 -2.21 5.89 -17.33
C LEU A 58 -2.70 7.34 -17.37
N ALA A 59 -1.82 8.32 -17.19
CA ALA A 59 -2.19 9.74 -17.22
C ALA A 59 -2.80 10.15 -18.57
N ASP A 60 -2.21 9.69 -19.69
CA ASP A 60 -2.74 9.94 -21.03
C ASP A 60 -4.13 9.31 -21.22
N GLU A 61 -4.34 8.09 -20.73
CA GLU A 61 -5.62 7.40 -20.82
C GLU A 61 -6.70 8.07 -19.95
N LEU A 62 -6.33 8.52 -18.74
CA LEU A 62 -7.22 9.28 -17.85
C LEU A 62 -7.65 10.60 -18.49
N ALA A 63 -6.70 11.37 -19.05
CA ALA A 63 -7.00 12.63 -19.73
C ALA A 63 -7.98 12.43 -20.91
N ARG A 64 -7.89 11.30 -21.59
CA ARG A 64 -8.76 10.96 -22.72
C ARG A 64 -10.15 10.47 -22.30
N ARG A 65 -10.25 9.62 -21.26
CA ARG A 65 -11.51 8.95 -20.87
C ARG A 65 -12.24 9.65 -19.74
N PHE A 66 -11.51 10.27 -18.85
CA PHE A 66 -12.01 10.84 -17.59
C PHE A 66 -11.43 12.24 -17.31
N PRO A 67 -11.56 13.20 -18.25
CA PRO A 67 -10.93 14.52 -18.13
C PRO A 67 -11.44 15.33 -16.93
N ASP A 68 -12.58 14.98 -16.38
CA ASP A 68 -13.24 15.62 -15.23
C ASP A 68 -12.96 14.93 -13.88
N ARG A 69 -12.05 13.95 -13.84
CA ARG A 69 -11.69 13.22 -12.61
C ARG A 69 -10.41 13.77 -11.99
N ASP A 70 -10.39 13.94 -10.66
CA ASP A 70 -9.17 14.27 -9.91
C ASP A 70 -8.36 12.97 -9.65
N VAL A 71 -7.65 12.51 -10.67
CA VAL A 71 -6.73 11.37 -10.53
C VAL A 71 -5.30 11.88 -10.66
N ARG A 72 -4.52 11.65 -9.61
CA ARG A 72 -3.11 12.03 -9.55
C ARG A 72 -2.25 10.78 -9.60
N VAL A 73 -1.21 10.80 -10.41
CA VAL A 73 -0.22 9.73 -10.49
C VAL A 73 1.03 10.12 -9.70
N ARG A 74 1.60 9.17 -8.96
CA ARG A 74 2.84 9.37 -8.19
C ARG A 74 3.79 8.22 -8.41
N VAL A 75 5.03 8.53 -8.81
CA VAL A 75 6.10 7.53 -8.86
C VAL A 75 6.56 7.22 -7.44
N GLY A 76 6.55 5.97 -7.07
CA GLY A 76 6.99 5.48 -5.76
C GLY A 76 6.75 3.99 -5.58
N ASP A 77 7.46 3.40 -4.65
CA ASP A 77 7.29 1.99 -4.29
C ASP A 77 6.44 1.91 -3.01
N PHE A 78 5.37 1.13 -3.03
CA PHE A 78 4.51 0.97 -1.85
C PHE A 78 5.17 0.16 -0.71
N ARG A 79 6.37 -0.37 -0.94
CA ARG A 79 7.22 -0.94 0.12
C ARG A 79 7.93 0.13 0.94
N ASP A 80 8.03 1.35 0.41
CA ASP A 80 8.52 2.54 1.10
C ASP A 80 7.38 3.20 1.91
N PRO A 81 7.65 4.30 2.65
CA PRO A 81 6.60 5.07 3.33
C PRO A 81 5.49 5.50 2.37
N LEU A 82 4.25 5.19 2.76
CA LEU A 82 3.07 5.50 1.96
C LEU A 82 2.73 7.01 1.99
N PRO A 83 1.98 7.50 1.00
CA PRO A 83 1.39 8.83 1.05
C PRO A 83 0.53 9.01 2.30
N GLU A 84 0.58 10.21 2.88
CA GLU A 84 -0.23 10.56 4.05
C GLU A 84 -1.74 10.50 3.73
N GLY A 85 -2.47 9.77 4.59
CA GLY A 85 -3.93 9.71 4.55
C GLY A 85 -4.59 10.96 5.14
N PRO A 86 -5.83 10.86 5.61
CA PRO A 86 -6.63 9.65 5.55
C PRO A 86 -7.23 9.39 4.17
N PHE A 87 -7.37 8.10 3.82
CA PHE A 87 -8.08 7.65 2.62
C PHE A 87 -9.35 6.91 3.01
N ASP A 88 -10.42 7.08 2.25
CA ASP A 88 -11.67 6.34 2.45
C ASP A 88 -11.58 4.91 1.93
N GLY A 89 -10.62 4.65 1.05
CA GLY A 89 -10.30 3.32 0.58
C GLY A 89 -8.89 3.22 0.02
N VAL A 90 -8.33 2.03 0.13
CA VAL A 90 -7.08 1.65 -0.53
C VAL A 90 -7.35 0.44 -1.41
N LEU A 91 -6.88 0.49 -2.65
CA LEU A 91 -6.94 -0.60 -3.61
C LEU A 91 -5.53 -1.12 -3.89
N ALA A 92 -5.33 -2.43 -3.79
CA ALA A 92 -4.14 -3.12 -4.24
C ALA A 92 -4.56 -4.25 -5.19
N ALA A 93 -4.35 -4.04 -6.50
CA ALA A 93 -4.81 -4.96 -7.52
C ALA A 93 -3.63 -5.55 -8.30
N ASN A 94 -3.44 -6.86 -8.21
CA ASN A 94 -2.35 -7.61 -8.83
C ASN A 94 -0.96 -6.99 -8.54
N SER A 95 -0.75 -6.52 -7.33
CA SER A 95 0.46 -5.81 -6.91
C SER A 95 1.11 -6.38 -5.67
N LEU A 96 0.35 -6.91 -4.71
CA LEU A 96 0.89 -7.43 -3.46
C LEU A 96 1.68 -8.73 -3.64
N HIS A 97 1.42 -9.49 -4.69
CA HIS A 97 2.20 -10.69 -5.00
C HIS A 97 3.67 -10.43 -5.38
N PHE A 98 4.08 -9.16 -5.55
CA PHE A 98 5.49 -8.79 -5.68
C PHE A 98 6.21 -8.64 -4.33
N VAL A 99 5.50 -8.81 -3.22
CA VAL A 99 6.05 -8.76 -1.87
C VAL A 99 6.02 -10.15 -1.25
N THR A 100 7.16 -10.59 -0.73
CA THR A 100 7.28 -11.92 -0.10
C THR A 100 6.41 -12.04 1.14
N ASP A 101 6.40 -11.00 1.99
CA ASP A 101 5.54 -10.88 3.17
C ASP A 101 4.80 -9.54 3.12
N PRO A 102 3.52 -9.54 2.75
CA PRO A 102 2.74 -8.32 2.64
C PRO A 102 2.20 -7.78 3.98
N VAL A 103 2.41 -8.47 5.10
CA VAL A 103 1.85 -8.06 6.41
C VAL A 103 2.31 -6.66 6.80
N ASP A 104 3.60 -6.36 6.66
CA ASP A 104 4.14 -5.03 7.02
C ASP A 104 3.65 -3.92 6.08
N VAL A 105 3.48 -4.23 4.79
CA VAL A 105 2.84 -3.30 3.85
C VAL A 105 1.41 -3.02 4.29
N LEU A 106 0.65 -4.06 4.62
CA LEU A 106 -0.75 -3.93 5.02
C LEU A 106 -0.91 -3.19 6.37
N ARG A 107 0.02 -3.33 7.32
CA ARG A 107 0.01 -2.52 8.56
C ARG A 107 0.15 -1.03 8.25
N ARG A 108 1.07 -0.65 7.35
CA ARG A 108 1.20 0.75 6.92
C ARG A 108 -0.04 1.22 6.17
N VAL A 109 -0.64 0.37 5.34
CA VAL A 109 -1.92 0.66 4.68
C VAL A 109 -3.02 0.94 5.70
N ALA A 110 -3.15 0.10 6.74
CA ALA A 110 -4.15 0.29 7.78
C ALA A 110 -4.07 1.68 8.43
N ALA A 111 -2.85 2.18 8.68
CA ALA A 111 -2.62 3.51 9.27
C ALA A 111 -3.02 4.67 8.33
N THR A 112 -3.22 4.44 7.04
CA THR A 112 -3.62 5.47 6.08
C THR A 112 -5.12 5.51 5.80
N ILE A 113 -5.88 4.51 6.26
CA ILE A 113 -7.31 4.40 5.99
C ILE A 113 -8.11 5.10 7.10
N SER A 114 -9.11 5.89 6.70
CA SER A 114 -10.07 6.52 7.62
C SER A 114 -10.86 5.48 8.43
N PRO A 115 -11.33 5.80 9.64
CA PRO A 115 -12.35 5.01 10.32
C PRO A 115 -13.57 4.80 9.41
N GLY A 116 -14.01 3.55 9.26
CA GLY A 116 -15.08 3.16 8.34
C GLY A 116 -14.68 3.04 6.87
N GLY A 117 -13.44 3.35 6.54
CA GLY A 117 -12.86 3.07 5.22
C GLY A 117 -12.54 1.59 5.04
N ARG A 118 -11.95 1.21 3.90
CA ARG A 118 -11.64 -0.20 3.61
C ARG A 118 -10.45 -0.40 2.70
N LEU A 119 -9.88 -1.58 2.81
CA LEU A 119 -8.92 -2.14 1.85
C LEU A 119 -9.67 -3.02 0.85
N ILE A 120 -9.37 -2.86 -0.44
CA ILE A 120 -9.74 -3.82 -1.49
C ILE A 120 -8.46 -4.47 -2.00
N VAL A 121 -8.42 -5.79 -2.03
CA VAL A 121 -7.34 -6.56 -2.64
C VAL A 121 -7.92 -7.36 -3.80
N VAL A 122 -7.24 -7.29 -4.95
CA VAL A 122 -7.51 -8.14 -6.12
C VAL A 122 -6.27 -8.95 -6.40
N GLU A 123 -6.36 -10.27 -6.36
CA GLU A 123 -5.21 -11.15 -6.53
C GLU A 123 -5.56 -12.48 -7.18
N TYR A 124 -4.54 -13.18 -7.66
CA TYR A 124 -4.68 -14.56 -8.14
C TYR A 124 -4.95 -15.51 -6.97
N ASP A 125 -5.99 -16.33 -7.11
CA ASP A 125 -6.35 -17.35 -6.11
C ASP A 125 -5.44 -18.58 -6.23
N ALA A 126 -4.18 -18.41 -5.88
CA ALA A 126 -3.15 -19.43 -5.95
C ALA A 126 -2.15 -19.26 -4.79
N ASP A 127 -1.56 -20.35 -4.33
CA ASP A 127 -0.52 -20.35 -3.29
C ASP A 127 0.86 -20.74 -3.84
N ARG A 128 0.96 -20.98 -5.16
CA ARG A 128 2.21 -21.26 -5.86
C ARG A 128 2.40 -20.22 -6.96
N GLY A 129 3.54 -19.53 -6.90
CA GLY A 129 3.89 -18.49 -7.85
C GLY A 129 4.58 -19.02 -9.11
N ASN A 130 4.83 -18.07 -10.01
CA ASN A 130 5.64 -18.22 -11.20
C ASN A 130 6.47 -16.94 -11.39
N PRO A 131 7.35 -16.81 -12.41
CA PRO A 131 8.17 -15.62 -12.58
C PRO A 131 7.42 -14.29 -12.73
N TRP A 132 6.16 -14.29 -13.16
CA TRP A 132 5.34 -13.08 -13.35
C TRP A 132 4.46 -12.76 -12.13
N VAL A 133 4.13 -13.79 -11.34
CA VAL A 133 3.35 -13.68 -10.10
C VAL A 133 4.12 -14.45 -9.02
N PRO A 134 5.17 -13.86 -8.44
CA PRO A 134 6.13 -14.62 -7.64
C PRO A 134 5.58 -15.11 -6.31
N HIS A 135 4.74 -14.34 -5.63
CA HIS A 135 4.23 -14.65 -4.28
C HIS A 135 2.71 -14.47 -4.20
N PRO A 136 1.91 -15.22 -5.03
CA PRO A 136 0.46 -15.14 -4.94
C PRO A 136 -0.03 -15.69 -3.61
N PHE A 137 -1.24 -15.32 -3.26
CA PHE A 137 -1.92 -15.87 -2.10
C PHE A 137 -3.40 -16.07 -2.37
N SER A 138 -3.91 -17.23 -2.03
CA SER A 138 -5.33 -17.56 -2.16
C SER A 138 -6.20 -16.64 -1.28
N SER A 139 -7.48 -16.51 -1.61
CA SER A 139 -8.44 -15.73 -0.82
C SER A 139 -8.48 -16.18 0.65
N ARG A 140 -8.33 -17.49 0.91
CA ARG A 140 -8.20 -18.02 2.26
C ARG A 140 -6.94 -17.56 2.98
N ARG A 141 -5.80 -17.54 2.26
CA ARG A 141 -4.53 -17.08 2.83
C ARG A 141 -4.54 -15.58 3.06
N PHE A 142 -5.21 -14.82 2.20
CA PHE A 142 -5.40 -13.38 2.39
C PHE A 142 -6.09 -13.07 3.72
N ALA A 143 -7.11 -13.84 4.12
CA ALA A 143 -7.77 -13.63 5.42
C ALA A 143 -6.79 -13.72 6.61
N ALA A 144 -5.85 -14.66 6.58
CA ALA A 144 -4.82 -14.79 7.61
C ALA A 144 -3.79 -13.65 7.56
N ILE A 145 -3.37 -13.24 6.35
CA ILE A 145 -2.45 -12.11 6.14
C ILE A 145 -3.08 -10.80 6.65
N ALA A 146 -4.33 -10.53 6.28
CA ALA A 146 -5.07 -9.35 6.70
C ALA A 146 -5.25 -9.30 8.22
N ALA A 147 -5.62 -10.42 8.85
CA ALA A 147 -5.74 -10.51 10.30
C ALA A 147 -4.40 -10.26 11.02
N ALA A 148 -3.29 -10.79 10.50
CA ALA A 148 -1.95 -10.54 11.04
C ALA A 148 -1.53 -9.06 10.91
N ALA A 149 -2.07 -8.33 9.94
CA ALA A 149 -1.89 -6.89 9.77
C ALA A 149 -2.88 -6.02 10.55
N GLY A 150 -3.81 -6.64 11.32
CA GLY A 150 -4.79 -5.93 12.15
C GLY A 150 -6.13 -5.65 11.46
N PHE A 151 -6.33 -6.07 10.22
CA PHE A 151 -7.61 -5.94 9.53
C PHE A 151 -8.62 -6.98 10.02
N SER A 152 -9.89 -6.64 9.93
CA SER A 152 -11.04 -7.48 10.26
C SER A 152 -12.05 -7.52 9.10
N GLY A 153 -13.16 -8.21 9.27
CA GLY A 153 -14.28 -8.20 8.31
C GLY A 153 -13.90 -8.68 6.90
N VAL A 154 -12.87 -9.54 6.76
CA VAL A 154 -12.41 -10.02 5.45
C VAL A 154 -13.52 -10.83 4.78
N ARG A 155 -13.90 -10.39 3.57
CA ARG A 155 -14.89 -11.12 2.75
C ARG A 155 -14.57 -11.00 1.27
N GLU A 156 -14.75 -12.05 0.54
CA GLU A 156 -14.68 -12.04 -0.93
C GLU A 156 -15.90 -11.30 -1.49
N ILE A 157 -15.66 -10.43 -2.48
CA ILE A 157 -16.69 -9.60 -3.11
C ILE A 157 -16.86 -9.87 -4.60
N GLY A 158 -15.94 -10.62 -5.20
CA GLY A 158 -16.00 -10.98 -6.60
C GLY A 158 -14.94 -12.00 -6.96
N ARG A 159 -15.20 -12.75 -8.04
CA ARG A 159 -14.28 -13.77 -8.57
C ARG A 159 -14.50 -13.92 -10.07
N VAL A 160 -13.40 -14.02 -10.81
CA VAL A 160 -13.44 -14.26 -12.24
C VAL A 160 -12.44 -15.36 -12.62
N PRO A 161 -12.74 -16.20 -13.63
CA PRO A 161 -11.78 -17.16 -14.13
C PRO A 161 -10.55 -16.46 -14.72
N SER A 162 -9.37 -17.04 -14.53
CA SER A 162 -8.14 -16.60 -15.16
C SER A 162 -7.49 -17.73 -15.93
N ARG A 163 -7.13 -17.47 -17.19
CA ARG A 163 -6.37 -18.42 -18.01
C ARG A 163 -4.91 -18.53 -17.57
N PHE A 164 -4.46 -17.60 -16.72
CA PHE A 164 -3.06 -17.53 -16.29
C PHE A 164 -2.79 -18.33 -15.01
N LEU A 165 -3.61 -18.14 -13.96
CA LEU A 165 -3.48 -18.84 -12.67
C LEU A 165 -4.86 -19.19 -12.07
N GLY A 166 -5.70 -19.87 -12.83
CA GLY A 166 -6.97 -20.41 -12.37
C GLY A 166 -8.07 -19.38 -12.16
N ALA A 167 -7.96 -18.53 -11.14
CA ALA A 167 -8.93 -17.49 -10.86
C ALA A 167 -8.26 -16.22 -10.31
N ILE A 168 -8.97 -15.10 -10.45
CA ILE A 168 -8.69 -13.84 -9.74
C ILE A 168 -9.87 -13.58 -8.81
N TYR A 169 -9.60 -13.26 -7.56
CA TYR A 169 -10.60 -12.85 -6.58
C TYR A 169 -10.43 -11.38 -6.22
N ALA A 170 -11.51 -10.77 -5.78
CA ALA A 170 -11.50 -9.50 -5.07
C ALA A 170 -12.03 -9.71 -3.66
N ALA A 171 -11.36 -9.13 -2.68
CA ALA A 171 -11.77 -9.17 -1.28
C ALA A 171 -11.66 -7.80 -0.64
N VAL A 172 -12.53 -7.54 0.33
CA VAL A 172 -12.47 -6.36 1.19
C VAL A 172 -12.01 -6.75 2.58
N ALA A 173 -11.36 -5.79 3.26
CA ALA A 173 -11.03 -5.87 4.68
C ALA A 173 -11.23 -4.51 5.33
N GLU A 174 -11.62 -4.49 6.61
CA GLU A 174 -11.83 -3.30 7.41
C GLU A 174 -10.59 -3.03 8.26
N PRO A 175 -10.09 -1.77 8.28
CA PRO A 175 -8.95 -1.41 9.12
C PRO A 175 -9.31 -1.57 10.60
N PRO A 176 -8.32 -1.64 11.51
CA PRO A 176 -8.58 -1.63 12.94
C PRO A 176 -9.36 -0.35 13.34
N ALA A 177 -10.24 -0.47 14.32
CA ALA A 177 -11.07 0.63 14.80
C ALA A 177 -10.23 1.80 15.35
N GLU A 178 -9.04 1.50 15.89
CA GLU A 178 -8.04 2.48 16.29
C GLU A 178 -6.77 2.24 15.47
N PRO A 179 -6.08 3.29 15.01
CA PRO A 179 -4.81 3.10 14.34
C PRO A 179 -3.84 2.39 15.31
N PRO A 180 -2.94 1.53 14.80
CA PRO A 180 -1.91 0.92 15.64
C PRO A 180 -1.14 2.04 16.36
N ILE A 181 -1.09 1.98 17.68
CA ILE A 181 -0.24 2.89 18.47
C ILE A 181 1.19 2.51 18.10
N GLU A 182 1.86 3.34 17.29
CA GLU A 182 3.30 3.20 17.14
C GLU A 182 3.92 3.33 18.54
N PRO A 183 4.74 2.37 18.98
CA PRO A 183 5.47 2.57 20.22
C PRO A 183 6.27 3.87 20.08
N PRO A 184 6.32 4.72 21.12
CA PRO A 184 7.08 5.95 21.07
C PRO A 184 8.49 5.61 20.60
N ALA A 185 8.98 6.33 19.59
CA ALA A 185 10.34 6.17 19.09
C ALA A 185 11.27 6.21 20.32
N GLU A 186 12.07 5.18 20.52
CA GLU A 186 13.07 5.18 21.59
C GLU A 186 13.87 6.47 21.46
N PRO A 187 14.00 7.26 22.53
CA PRO A 187 14.81 8.47 22.48
C PRO A 187 16.21 8.04 22.06
N ALA A 188 16.70 8.62 20.96
CA ALA A 188 18.05 8.41 20.47
C ALA A 188 19.00 8.49 21.67
N GLY A 189 19.68 7.39 21.97
CA GLY A 189 20.45 7.21 23.16
C GLY A 189 21.31 8.44 23.46
N ALA A 190 21.13 8.99 24.65
CA ALA A 190 21.95 10.09 25.13
C ALA A 190 23.43 9.66 25.01
N ALA A 191 24.20 10.42 24.24
CA ALA A 191 25.64 10.21 24.15
C ALA A 191 26.22 10.18 25.56
N PRO A 192 27.13 9.24 25.89
CA PRO A 192 27.75 9.21 27.20
C PRO A 192 28.49 10.54 27.44
N PRO A 193 28.48 11.05 28.67
CA PRO A 193 29.20 12.28 29.00
C PRO A 193 30.70 12.12 28.67
N ALA A 194 31.25 13.10 27.98
CA ALA A 194 32.67 13.14 27.66
C ALA A 194 33.47 13.05 28.96
N GLU A 195 34.31 12.01 29.11
CA GLU A 195 35.29 11.90 30.18
C GLU A 195 36.19 13.12 30.11
N SER A 196 36.23 13.90 31.20
CA SER A 196 37.13 15.02 31.38
C SER A 196 38.60 14.51 31.38
N ALA A 197 39.33 14.91 30.34
CA ALA A 197 40.78 14.66 30.28
C ALA A 197 41.46 15.25 31.50
N GLY A 198 42.01 14.38 32.33
CA GLY A 198 42.81 14.76 33.49
C GLY A 198 44.06 15.55 33.07
N ALA A 199 44.29 16.64 33.78
CA ALA A 199 45.46 17.52 33.61
C ALA A 199 46.76 16.75 33.81
N ALA A 200 47.71 16.89 32.89
CA ALA A 200 49.06 16.40 32.99
C ALA A 200 49.85 17.16 34.08
N PRO A 201 50.68 16.51 34.87
CA PRO A 201 51.55 17.19 35.86
C PRO A 201 52.70 17.95 35.17
N PRO A 202 53.21 19.03 35.79
CA PRO A 202 54.26 19.84 35.20
C PRO A 202 55.65 19.11 35.24
N ALA A 203 56.38 19.30 34.14
CA ALA A 203 57.75 18.76 34.00
C ALA A 203 58.72 19.35 35.03
N GLY A 204 59.32 18.46 35.84
CA GLY A 204 60.38 18.79 36.74
C GLY A 204 61.74 19.07 36.05
N ALA A 205 62.41 20.11 36.47
CA ALA A 205 63.71 20.56 35.97
C ALA A 205 64.83 19.50 36.23
N ALA A 206 65.69 19.33 35.24
CA ALA A 206 66.88 18.54 35.32
C ALA A 206 67.99 19.26 36.19
N PRO A 207 68.73 18.56 37.02
CA PRO A 207 69.94 19.13 37.65
C PRO A 207 71.13 19.09 36.66
N GLN A 208 71.86 20.21 36.61
CA GLN A 208 73.21 20.26 36.04
C GLN A 208 74.20 19.75 37.07
N ASP A 209 75.06 18.80 36.65
CA ASP A 209 76.52 18.74 36.83
C ASP A 209 77.06 17.63 35.91
#